data_6ef797fb24955097ae873435a7392241
#
_entry.id   6ef797fb24955097ae873435a7392241
#
_cell.length_a   1.000
_cell.length_b   1.000
_cell.length_c   1.000
_cell.angle_alpha   90.00
_cell.angle_beta   90.00
_cell.angle_gamma   90.00
#
_symmetry.space_group_name_H-M   'P 1'
#
loop_
_entity.id
_entity.type
_entity.pdbx_description
1 polymer ?
#
loop_
_entity_poly.entity_id
_entity_poly.type
_entity_poly.pdbx_seq_one_letter_code
_entity_poly.pdbx_strand_id
1 'polypeptide(L)'
;MNIQEIFDELDEMLSIDDKKRIIEMSKSDFSLTQHFGLGRWIRNNYIYSADSVELGDYFNYRIIHPDNISRKILEDYYDYLLKKEK
;
A
#
# COMPACT_ATOMS: atom_id res chain seq x y z
N MET A 1 -13.94 -6.17 -1.30
CA MET A 1 -12.74 -5.38 -1.64
C MET A 1 -11.48 -6.20 -1.45
N ASN A 2 -10.55 -6.12 -2.37
CA ASN A 2 -9.31 -6.89 -2.30
C ASN A 2 -8.11 -5.97 -2.55
N ILE A 3 -6.91 -6.54 -2.38
CA ILE A 3 -5.68 -5.74 -2.48
C ILE A 3 -5.48 -5.16 -3.88
N GLN A 4 -5.93 -5.86 -4.92
CA GLN A 4 -5.79 -5.37 -6.29
C GLN A 4 -6.59 -4.07 -6.51
N GLU A 5 -7.74 -3.93 -5.87
CA GLU A 5 -8.52 -2.70 -5.95
C GLU A 5 -7.76 -1.51 -5.36
N ILE A 6 -7.05 -1.75 -4.26
CA ILE A 6 -6.21 -0.71 -3.64
C ILE A 6 -5.07 -0.33 -4.59
N PHE A 7 -4.43 -1.32 -5.20
CA PHE A 7 -3.35 -1.08 -6.16
C PHE A 7 -3.84 -0.30 -7.37
N ASP A 8 -5.04 -0.62 -7.87
CA ASP A 8 -5.62 0.08 -9.01
C ASP A 8 -5.87 1.55 -8.69
N GLU A 9 -6.37 1.84 -7.48
CA GLU A 9 -6.58 3.22 -7.07
C GLU A 9 -5.26 3.97 -6.90
N LEU A 10 -4.24 3.32 -6.33
CA LEU A 10 -2.92 3.92 -6.21
C LEU A 10 -2.33 4.21 -7.59
N ASP A 11 -2.53 3.30 -8.55
CA ASP A 11 -2.06 3.51 -9.92
C ASP A 11 -2.70 4.74 -10.56
N GLU A 12 -3.96 5.01 -10.26
CA GLU A 12 -4.64 6.19 -10.78
C GLU A 12 -4.18 7.48 -10.12
N MET A 13 -3.82 7.40 -8.84
CA MET A 13 -3.38 8.57 -8.07
C MET A 13 -1.97 9.00 -8.42
N LEU A 14 -1.11 8.07 -8.82
CA LEU A 14 0.31 8.31 -9.04
C LEU A 14 0.60 8.47 -10.53
N SER A 15 1.42 9.47 -10.85
CA SER A 15 1.89 9.66 -12.22
C SER A 15 2.97 8.63 -12.57
N ILE A 16 3.30 8.53 -13.85
CA ILE A 16 4.38 7.68 -14.30
C ILE A 16 5.70 8.09 -13.64
N ASP A 17 5.94 9.40 -13.53
CA ASP A 17 7.14 9.91 -12.89
C ASP A 17 7.20 9.55 -11.41
N ASP A 18 6.06 9.63 -10.71
CA ASP A 18 5.99 9.24 -9.31
C ASP A 18 6.34 7.77 -9.14
N LYS A 19 5.80 6.91 -10.01
CA LYS A 19 6.07 5.48 -9.95
C LYS A 19 7.54 5.17 -10.21
N LYS A 20 8.16 5.87 -11.14
CA LYS A 20 9.60 5.71 -11.41
C LYS A 20 10.44 6.08 -10.19
N ARG A 21 10.09 7.15 -9.50
CA ARG A 21 10.79 7.56 -8.28
C ARG A 21 10.66 6.52 -7.19
N ILE A 22 9.47 5.92 -7.06
CA ILE A 22 9.23 4.89 -6.06
C ILE A 22 10.16 3.71 -6.25
N ILE A 23 10.27 3.19 -7.46
CA ILE A 23 11.09 2.00 -7.71
C ILE A 23 12.59 2.29 -7.66
N GLU A 24 12.98 3.57 -7.69
CA GLU A 24 14.38 3.96 -7.48
C GLU A 24 14.76 3.98 -6.01
N MET A 25 13.78 4.05 -5.10
CA MET A 25 14.01 3.99 -3.67
C MET A 25 14.09 2.54 -3.22
N SER A 26 14.60 2.31 -2.01
CA SER A 26 14.46 1.00 -1.39
C SER A 26 13.01 0.83 -0.90
N LYS A 27 12.59 -0.42 -0.72
CA LYS A 27 11.26 -0.73 -0.20
C LYS A 27 11.05 -0.09 1.17
N SER A 28 12.05 -0.18 2.05
CA SER A 28 11.98 0.41 3.38
C SER A 28 11.83 1.91 3.33
N ASP A 29 12.61 2.59 2.50
CA ASP A 29 12.52 4.04 2.37
C ASP A 29 11.16 4.46 1.86
N PHE A 30 10.63 3.74 0.87
CA PHE A 30 9.30 4.04 0.35
C PHE A 30 8.24 3.93 1.45
N SER A 31 8.22 2.81 2.18
CA SER A 31 7.19 2.61 3.21
C SER A 31 7.32 3.62 4.35
N LEU A 32 8.54 4.00 4.74
CA LEU A 32 8.75 4.98 5.79
C LEU A 32 8.39 6.39 5.36
N THR A 33 8.80 6.80 4.17
CA THR A 33 8.52 8.16 3.69
C THR A 33 7.05 8.37 3.39
N GLN A 34 6.32 7.31 3.01
CA GLN A 34 4.92 7.40 2.67
C GLN A 34 3.97 7.05 3.82
N HIS A 35 4.51 6.83 5.01
CA HIS A 35 3.67 6.50 6.18
C HIS A 35 2.58 7.55 6.42
N PHE A 36 2.92 8.83 6.35
CA PHE A 36 1.97 9.92 6.57
C PHE A 36 1.27 10.39 5.30
N GLY A 37 1.71 9.92 4.14
CA GLY A 37 1.09 10.23 2.85
C GLY A 37 0.17 9.11 2.41
N LEU A 38 0.66 8.24 1.53
CA LEU A 38 -0.13 7.12 1.00
C LEU A 38 -0.59 6.17 2.10
N GLY A 39 0.25 5.92 3.11
CA GLY A 39 -0.14 5.07 4.23
C GLY A 39 -1.36 5.60 4.96
N ARG A 40 -1.38 6.90 5.22
CA ARG A 40 -2.53 7.55 5.87
C ARG A 40 -3.79 7.44 5.01
N TRP A 41 -3.65 7.64 3.70
CA TRP A 41 -4.76 7.51 2.77
C TRP A 41 -5.32 6.08 2.81
N ILE A 42 -4.45 5.07 2.81
CA ILE A 42 -4.86 3.68 2.89
C ILE A 42 -5.62 3.43 4.20
N ARG A 43 -5.08 3.90 5.32
CA ARG A 43 -5.73 3.69 6.62
C ARG A 43 -7.12 4.33 6.65
N ASN A 44 -7.23 5.57 6.17
CA ASN A 44 -8.50 6.29 6.23
C ASN A 44 -9.55 5.71 5.30
N ASN A 45 -9.14 5.18 4.16
CA ASN A 45 -10.09 4.70 3.15
C ASN A 45 -10.40 3.22 3.26
N TYR A 46 -9.50 2.42 3.82
CA TYR A 46 -9.66 0.96 3.81
C TYR A 46 -9.58 0.31 5.18
N ILE A 47 -8.70 0.79 6.05
CA ILE A 47 -8.42 0.08 7.30
C ILE A 47 -9.40 0.47 8.39
N TYR A 48 -9.77 1.74 8.48
CA TYR A 48 -10.73 2.23 9.47
C TYR A 48 -12.18 2.03 9.05
N SER A 49 -12.41 1.51 7.84
CA SER A 49 -13.76 1.22 7.36
C SER A 49 -14.21 -0.16 7.85
N ALA A 50 -15.49 -0.47 7.60
CA ALA A 50 -16.06 -1.75 7.97
C ALA A 50 -15.44 -2.93 7.22
N ASP A 51 -14.73 -2.66 6.12
CA ASP A 51 -14.15 -3.70 5.28
C ASP A 51 -12.77 -4.15 5.73
N SER A 52 -12.27 -3.62 6.84
CA SER A 52 -10.95 -3.97 7.34
C SER A 52 -10.78 -5.46 7.65
N VAL A 53 -11.90 -6.18 7.87
CA VAL A 53 -11.86 -7.62 8.12
C VAL A 53 -11.27 -8.37 6.93
N GLU A 54 -11.60 -7.97 5.70
CA GLU A 54 -11.06 -8.61 4.50
C GLU A 54 -9.55 -8.41 4.40
N LEU A 55 -9.08 -7.24 4.79
CA LEU A 55 -7.64 -6.96 4.81
C LEU A 55 -6.95 -7.76 5.91
N GLY A 56 -7.64 -7.98 7.03
CA GLY A 56 -7.15 -8.83 8.10
C GLY A 56 -6.92 -10.25 7.60
N ASP A 57 -7.87 -10.78 6.81
CA ASP A 57 -7.72 -12.10 6.20
C ASP A 57 -6.49 -12.16 5.29
N TYR A 58 -6.28 -11.12 4.50
CA TYR A 58 -5.13 -11.05 3.60
C TYR A 58 -3.81 -11.14 4.38
N PHE A 59 -3.76 -10.53 5.56
CA PHE A 59 -2.55 -10.50 6.39
C PHE A 59 -2.55 -11.55 7.50
N ASN A 60 -3.44 -12.53 7.42
CA ASN A 60 -3.48 -13.68 8.33
C ASN A 60 -3.83 -13.30 9.79
N TYR A 61 -4.70 -12.32 9.99
CA TYR A 61 -5.28 -11.91 11.28
C TYR A 61 -4.33 -11.41 12.34
N ARG A 62 -3.03 -11.61 12.19
CA ARG A 62 -2.07 -11.26 13.24
C ARG A 62 -1.64 -9.82 13.20
N ILE A 63 -1.88 -9.16 12.08
CA ILE A 63 -1.55 -7.76 11.92
C ILE A 63 -2.81 -6.97 12.21
N ILE A 64 -2.94 -6.50 13.45
CA ILE A 64 -4.14 -5.79 13.89
C ILE A 64 -3.91 -4.27 13.96
N HIS A 65 -2.66 -3.82 13.91
CA HIS A 65 -2.35 -2.41 13.98
C HIS A 65 -2.50 -1.77 12.61
N PRO A 66 -3.31 -0.70 12.48
CA PRO A 66 -3.49 -0.05 11.17
C PRO A 66 -2.19 0.40 10.51
N ASP A 67 -1.23 0.87 11.30
CA ASP A 67 0.07 1.30 10.80
C ASP A 67 0.82 0.16 10.14
N ASN A 68 0.78 -1.02 10.75
CA ASN A 68 1.46 -2.19 10.23
C ASN A 68 0.80 -2.71 8.96
N ILE A 69 -0.54 -2.65 8.92
CA ILE A 69 -1.29 -3.08 7.74
C ILE A 69 -0.98 -2.16 6.57
N SER A 70 -1.02 -0.83 6.78
CA SER A 70 -0.73 0.12 5.71
C SER A 70 0.72 0.00 5.22
N ARG A 71 1.67 -0.25 6.12
CA ARG A 71 3.06 -0.49 5.72
C ARG A 71 3.17 -1.70 4.82
N LYS A 72 2.52 -2.80 5.20
CA LYS A 72 2.56 -4.03 4.42
C LYS A 72 1.95 -3.82 3.03
N ILE A 73 0.86 -3.07 2.95
CA ILE A 73 0.24 -2.74 1.68
C ILE A 73 1.20 -1.93 0.80
N LEU A 74 1.87 -0.93 1.38
CA LEU A 74 2.85 -0.12 0.64
C LEU A 74 4.02 -0.98 0.15
N GLU A 75 4.52 -1.90 0.98
CA GLU A 75 5.59 -2.80 0.59
C GLU A 75 5.16 -3.71 -0.55
N ASP A 76 3.94 -4.24 -0.47
CA ASP A 76 3.41 -5.10 -1.52
C ASP A 76 3.18 -4.30 -2.82
N TYR A 77 2.74 -3.06 -2.70
CA TYR A 77 2.60 -2.19 -3.87
C TYR A 77 3.95 -1.90 -4.53
N TYR A 78 4.99 -1.70 -3.74
CA TYR A 78 6.35 -1.54 -4.25
C TYR A 78 6.76 -2.75 -5.10
N ASP A 79 6.54 -3.96 -4.58
CA ASP A 79 6.84 -5.18 -5.31
C ASP A 79 6.01 -5.29 -6.60
N TYR A 80 4.76 -4.89 -6.55
CA TYR A 80 3.87 -4.85 -7.69
C TYR A 80 4.40 -3.91 -8.79
N LEU A 81 4.86 -2.72 -8.41
CA LEU A 81 5.45 -1.78 -9.37
C LEU A 81 6.73 -2.32 -9.99
N LEU A 82 7.58 -2.98 -9.20
CA LEU A 82 8.81 -3.58 -9.72
C LEU A 82 8.51 -4.63 -10.78
N LYS A 83 7.49 -5.45 -10.56
CA LYS A 83 7.10 -6.47 -11.53
C LYS A 83 6.59 -5.86 -12.82
N LYS A 84 5.86 -4.77 -12.73
CA LYS A 84 5.31 -4.09 -13.91
C LYS A 84 6.40 -3.45 -14.76
N GLU A 85 7.47 -2.97 -14.14
CA GLU A 85 8.55 -2.32 -14.86
C GLU A 85 9.50 -3.31 -15.55
N LYS A 86 9.41 -4.57 -15.20
CA LYS A 86 10.14 -5.62 -15.89
C LYS A 86 9.26 -6.21 -17.00
#